data_018787e617230ab5cebea2606c8f7f25
#
_entry.id   018787e617230ab5cebea2606c8f7f25
#
_cell.length_a   1.000
_cell.length_b   1.000
_cell.length_c   1.000
_cell.angle_alpha   90.00
_cell.angle_beta   90.00
_cell.angle_gamma   90.00
#
_symmetry.space_group_name_H-M   'P 1'
#
loop_
_entity.id
_entity.type
_entity.pdbx_description
1 polymer ?
#
loop_
_entity_poly.entity_id
_entity_poly.type
_entity_poly.pdbx_seq_one_letter_code
_entity_poly.pdbx_strand_id
1 'polypeptide(L)'
;MINHKFDAETTPLYFYFALKRSYEIYAVYFLLLIICITGFGYPLHALPAAGWLIVCLLARYYINHTFIRWNLLFYVTISAGWICYFLYYYGWETGATSFILPLLLVSMFSLYDTLFNKIAFTVFLFIMRMALFFHCQTHPPVYVLTGIHILIIQILNTVVFFVVTSV
;
A
#
# COMPACT_ATOMS: atom_id res chain seq x y z
N MET A 1 -25.12 -12.35 -28.44
CA MET A 1 -25.07 -12.53 -26.95
C MET A 1 -23.94 -13.51 -26.69
N ILE A 2 -22.73 -13.01 -26.50
CA ILE A 2 -21.56 -13.84 -26.19
C ILE A 2 -21.59 -14.05 -24.66
N ASN A 3 -22.05 -15.25 -24.26
CA ASN A 3 -21.97 -15.69 -22.88
C ASN A 3 -20.49 -15.92 -22.54
N HIS A 4 -19.78 -14.89 -22.13
CA HIS A 4 -18.54 -15.06 -21.38
C HIS A 4 -18.92 -15.61 -19.99
N LYS A 5 -19.10 -16.94 -19.90
CA LYS A 5 -18.75 -17.64 -18.68
C LYS A 5 -17.25 -17.47 -18.53
N PHE A 6 -16.85 -16.38 -17.91
CA PHE A 6 -15.51 -16.29 -17.34
C PHE A 6 -15.39 -17.48 -16.39
N ASP A 7 -14.41 -18.34 -16.68
CA ASP A 7 -14.11 -19.49 -15.85
C ASP A 7 -13.87 -18.98 -14.42
N ALA A 8 -14.88 -19.15 -13.59
CA ALA A 8 -14.90 -18.65 -12.19
C ALA A 8 -13.82 -19.33 -11.33
N GLU A 9 -13.12 -20.33 -11.88
CA GLU A 9 -12.12 -21.10 -11.14
C GLU A 9 -10.69 -20.58 -11.24
N THR A 10 -10.30 -19.92 -12.34
CA THR A 10 -8.89 -19.51 -12.54
C THR A 10 -8.60 -18.09 -12.03
N THR A 11 -9.55 -17.18 -12.18
CA THR A 11 -9.37 -15.76 -11.80
C THR A 11 -9.19 -15.55 -10.28
N PRO A 12 -9.94 -16.24 -9.39
CA PRO A 12 -9.71 -16.13 -7.95
C PRO A 12 -8.30 -16.57 -7.51
N LEU A 13 -7.75 -17.58 -8.17
CA LEU A 13 -6.44 -18.14 -7.82
C LEU A 13 -5.31 -17.17 -8.15
N TYR A 14 -5.34 -16.57 -9.34
CA TYR A 14 -4.35 -15.57 -9.74
C TYR A 14 -4.35 -14.38 -8.78
N PHE A 15 -5.53 -13.87 -8.45
CA PHE A 15 -5.66 -12.73 -7.55
C PHE A 15 -5.19 -13.04 -6.13
N TYR A 16 -5.43 -14.26 -5.65
CA TYR A 16 -4.90 -14.75 -4.38
C TYR A 16 -3.36 -14.74 -4.37
N PHE A 17 -2.72 -15.24 -5.44
CA PHE A 17 -1.27 -15.23 -5.54
C PHE A 17 -0.71 -13.82 -5.63
N ALA A 18 -1.34 -12.92 -6.37
CA ALA A 18 -0.94 -11.53 -6.45
C ALA A 18 -1.00 -10.83 -5.09
N LEU A 19 -2.09 -11.00 -4.32
CA LEU A 19 -2.19 -10.45 -2.95
C LEU A 19 -1.11 -11.02 -2.04
N LYS A 20 -0.86 -12.32 -2.08
CA LYS A 20 0.16 -12.98 -1.27
C LYS A 20 1.56 -12.44 -1.59
N ARG A 21 1.88 -12.27 -2.87
CA ARG A 21 3.12 -11.65 -3.32
C ARG A 21 3.25 -10.21 -2.90
N SER A 22 2.17 -9.44 -2.98
CA SER A 22 2.17 -8.04 -2.52
C SER A 22 2.51 -7.92 -1.03
N TYR A 23 1.98 -8.82 -0.17
CA TYR A 23 2.36 -8.84 1.25
C TYR A 23 3.84 -9.21 1.46
N GLU A 24 4.39 -10.13 0.66
CA GLU A 24 5.83 -10.46 0.71
C GLU A 24 6.69 -9.25 0.34
N ILE A 25 6.32 -8.54 -0.72
CA ILE A 25 7.02 -7.32 -1.16
C ILE A 25 6.94 -6.24 -0.08
N TYR A 26 5.77 -6.02 0.51
CA TYR A 26 5.63 -5.06 1.61
C TYR A 26 6.42 -5.47 2.85
N ALA A 27 6.51 -6.75 3.18
CA ALA A 27 7.33 -7.21 4.30
C ALA A 27 8.83 -6.88 4.07
N VAL A 28 9.33 -7.14 2.86
CA VAL A 28 10.71 -6.75 2.47
C VAL A 28 10.89 -5.22 2.53
N TYR A 29 9.92 -4.47 2.01
CA TYR A 29 9.92 -3.01 2.08
C TYR A 29 10.01 -2.48 3.50
N PHE A 30 9.17 -2.97 4.43
CA PHE A 30 9.21 -2.53 5.83
C PHE A 30 10.52 -2.90 6.51
N LEU A 31 11.10 -4.06 6.18
CA LEU A 31 12.42 -4.44 6.68
C LEU A 31 13.50 -3.45 6.20
N LEU A 32 13.51 -3.12 4.91
CA LEU A 32 14.45 -2.13 4.37
C LEU A 32 14.24 -0.74 4.97
N LEU A 33 12.98 -0.35 5.17
CA LEU A 33 12.64 0.93 5.81
C LEU A 33 13.14 1.00 7.25
N ILE A 34 13.01 -0.08 8.04
CA ILE A 34 13.55 -0.19 9.39
C ILE A 34 15.07 0.01 9.36
N ILE A 35 15.77 -0.67 8.44
CA ILE A 35 17.23 -0.55 8.30
C ILE A 35 17.62 0.89 7.95
N CYS A 36 16.93 1.53 7.00
CA CYS A 36 17.20 2.91 6.61
C CYS A 36 16.98 3.88 7.78
N ILE A 37 15.81 3.83 8.44
CA ILE A 37 15.47 4.75 9.53
C ILE A 37 16.44 4.57 10.73
N THR A 38 16.80 3.32 11.04
CA THR A 38 17.78 3.02 12.11
C THR A 38 19.16 3.54 11.72
N GLY A 39 19.56 3.34 10.46
CA GLY A 39 20.83 3.85 9.91
C GLY A 39 20.92 5.37 9.90
N PHE A 40 19.78 6.07 9.82
CA PHE A 40 19.73 7.54 9.95
C PHE A 40 19.88 8.02 11.40
N GLY A 41 19.98 7.12 12.37
CA GLY A 41 20.12 7.46 13.80
C GLY A 41 18.78 7.63 14.52
N TYR A 42 17.67 7.20 13.94
CA TYR A 42 16.32 7.32 14.52
C TYR A 42 15.67 5.97 14.86
N PRO A 43 16.26 5.13 15.73
CA PRO A 43 15.76 3.77 15.97
C PRO A 43 14.32 3.72 16.52
N LEU A 44 13.91 4.70 17.33
CA LEU A 44 12.54 4.76 17.85
C LEU A 44 11.50 5.02 16.76
N HIS A 45 11.87 5.73 15.70
CA HIS A 45 10.98 6.00 14.57
C HIS A 45 10.79 4.80 13.63
N ALA A 46 11.60 3.75 13.82
CA ALA A 46 11.45 2.49 13.10
C ALA A 46 10.37 1.55 13.73
N LEU A 47 9.95 1.79 14.98
CA LEU A 47 8.95 0.95 15.65
C LEU A 47 7.63 0.81 14.89
N PRO A 48 7.03 1.87 14.33
CA PRO A 48 5.81 1.71 13.54
C PRO A 48 6.03 0.87 12.28
N ALA A 49 7.17 1.01 11.60
CA ALA A 49 7.50 0.18 10.44
C ALA A 49 7.63 -1.31 10.85
N ALA A 50 8.17 -1.60 12.05
CA ALA A 50 8.20 -2.95 12.61
C ALA A 50 6.78 -3.49 12.89
N GLY A 51 5.88 -2.65 13.40
CA GLY A 51 4.46 -3.00 13.55
C GLY A 51 3.80 -3.37 12.21
N TRP A 52 4.02 -2.57 11.17
CA TRP A 52 3.51 -2.85 9.84
C TRP A 52 4.13 -4.10 9.21
N LEU A 53 5.40 -4.38 9.45
CA LEU A 53 6.06 -5.62 9.06
C LEU A 53 5.34 -6.84 9.66
N ILE A 54 5.06 -6.81 10.97
CA ILE A 54 4.33 -7.88 11.64
C ILE A 54 2.93 -8.06 11.04
N VAL A 55 2.21 -6.96 10.79
CA VAL A 55 0.87 -7.00 10.18
C VAL A 55 0.94 -7.66 8.79
N CYS A 56 1.93 -7.32 7.96
CA CYS A 56 2.10 -7.93 6.63
C CYS A 56 2.43 -9.43 6.71
N LEU A 57 3.27 -9.85 7.65
CA LEU A 57 3.61 -11.25 7.85
C LEU A 57 2.40 -12.06 8.35
N LEU A 58 1.62 -11.51 9.27
CA LEU A 58 0.38 -12.13 9.74
C LEU A 58 -0.65 -12.21 8.61
N ALA A 59 -0.85 -11.11 7.86
CA ALA A 59 -1.76 -11.09 6.73
C ALA A 59 -1.39 -12.15 5.69
N ARG A 60 -0.09 -12.27 5.35
CA ARG A 60 0.42 -13.31 4.44
C ARG A 60 0.14 -14.73 4.95
N TYR A 61 0.26 -14.94 6.27
CA TYR A 61 0.02 -16.25 6.88
C TYR A 61 -1.46 -16.63 6.88
N TYR A 62 -2.35 -15.68 7.21
CA TYR A 62 -3.79 -15.91 7.33
C TYR A 62 -4.56 -15.75 6.02
N ILE A 63 -3.93 -15.28 4.93
CA ILE A 63 -4.60 -15.13 3.64
C ILE A 63 -5.14 -16.49 3.17
N ASN A 64 -6.46 -16.55 2.93
CA ASN A 64 -7.14 -17.76 2.51
C ASN A 64 -7.90 -17.49 1.21
N HIS A 65 -7.81 -18.43 0.28
CA HIS A 65 -8.51 -18.40 -0.99
C HIS A 65 -10.03 -18.29 -0.84
N THR A 66 -10.61 -18.92 0.19
CA THR A 66 -12.06 -18.94 0.42
C THR A 66 -12.62 -17.55 0.75
N PHE A 67 -11.84 -16.68 1.37
CA PHE A 67 -12.25 -15.34 1.83
C PHE A 67 -11.57 -14.21 1.05
N ILE A 68 -11.40 -14.36 -0.26
CA ILE A 68 -10.63 -13.43 -1.08
C ILE A 68 -11.11 -11.97 -1.00
N ARG A 69 -12.43 -11.74 -0.90
CA ARG A 69 -13.01 -10.38 -0.77
C ARG A 69 -12.59 -9.70 0.53
N TRP A 70 -12.59 -10.44 1.64
CA TRP A 70 -12.15 -9.93 2.94
C TRP A 70 -10.66 -9.67 2.95
N ASN A 71 -9.88 -10.55 2.32
CA ASN A 71 -8.45 -10.36 2.15
C ASN A 71 -8.13 -9.11 1.32
N LEU A 72 -8.91 -8.83 0.28
CA LEU A 72 -8.79 -7.63 -0.53
C LEU A 72 -9.12 -6.37 0.27
N LEU A 73 -10.24 -6.36 1.00
CA LEU A 73 -10.63 -5.25 1.86
C LEU A 73 -9.54 -4.96 2.92
N PHE A 74 -9.02 -6.01 3.52
CA PHE A 74 -7.95 -5.93 4.50
C PHE A 74 -6.67 -5.35 3.89
N TYR A 75 -6.26 -5.81 2.69
CA TYR A 75 -5.12 -5.28 1.95
C TYR A 75 -5.27 -3.77 1.67
N VAL A 76 -6.41 -3.36 1.17
CA VAL A 76 -6.71 -1.95 0.88
C VAL A 76 -6.67 -1.11 2.15
N THR A 77 -7.28 -1.58 3.24
CA THR A 77 -7.31 -0.85 4.51
C THR A 77 -5.92 -0.70 5.10
N ILE A 78 -5.11 -1.76 5.11
CA ILE A 78 -3.71 -1.73 5.59
C ILE A 78 -2.90 -0.75 4.74
N SER A 79 -2.97 -0.85 3.42
CA SER A 79 -2.19 0.00 2.52
C SER A 79 -2.58 1.47 2.63
N ALA A 80 -3.88 1.77 2.71
CA ALA A 80 -4.36 3.14 2.93
C ALA A 80 -3.91 3.69 4.28
N GLY A 81 -4.05 2.90 5.35
CA GLY A 81 -3.57 3.27 6.68
C GLY A 81 -2.08 3.55 6.73
N TRP A 82 -1.28 2.71 6.03
CA TRP A 82 0.15 2.92 5.88
C TRP A 82 0.48 4.25 5.16
N ILE A 83 -0.18 4.52 4.03
CA ILE A 83 0.03 5.76 3.28
C ILE A 83 -0.28 6.98 4.16
N CYS A 84 -1.43 6.98 4.85
CA CYS A 84 -1.80 8.06 5.76
C CYS A 84 -0.78 8.27 6.87
N TYR A 85 -0.37 7.17 7.54
CA TYR A 85 0.64 7.19 8.57
C TYR A 85 1.96 7.77 8.04
N PHE A 86 2.43 7.26 6.91
CA PHE A 86 3.72 7.63 6.35
C PHE A 86 3.78 9.12 5.96
N LEU A 87 2.72 9.62 5.32
CA LEU A 87 2.63 11.02 4.94
C LEU A 87 2.52 11.95 6.16
N TYR A 88 1.80 11.55 7.18
CA TYR A 88 1.70 12.31 8.42
C TYR A 88 3.05 12.45 9.12
N TYR A 89 3.81 11.36 9.23
CA TYR A 89 5.07 11.36 9.97
C TYR A 89 6.26 11.88 9.16
N TYR A 90 6.37 11.51 7.88
CA TYR A 90 7.57 11.79 7.06
C TYR A 90 7.35 12.81 5.95
N GLY A 91 6.12 13.21 5.68
CA GLY A 91 5.76 14.24 4.73
C GLY A 91 5.56 13.78 3.30
N TRP A 92 5.06 14.71 2.50
CA TRP A 92 4.67 14.48 1.11
C TRP A 92 5.85 14.16 0.18
N GLU A 93 7.00 14.77 0.44
CA GLU A 93 8.19 14.66 -0.42
C GLU A 93 8.80 13.26 -0.48
N THR A 94 8.42 12.37 0.43
CA THR A 94 8.91 10.98 0.47
C THR A 94 8.41 10.11 -0.68
N GLY A 95 7.44 10.57 -1.47
CA GLY A 95 6.89 9.84 -2.61
C GLY A 95 5.92 8.70 -2.26
N ALA A 96 5.53 8.56 -0.98
CA ALA A 96 4.60 7.52 -0.54
C ALA A 96 3.20 7.61 -1.20
N THR A 97 2.83 8.77 -1.74
CA THR A 97 1.60 8.95 -2.51
C THR A 97 1.51 8.08 -3.76
N SER A 98 2.64 7.63 -4.29
CA SER A 98 2.69 6.74 -5.44
C SER A 98 1.96 5.41 -5.16
N PHE A 99 1.93 4.95 -3.91
CA PHE A 99 1.24 3.71 -3.52
C PHE A 99 -0.30 3.79 -3.63
N ILE A 100 -0.87 4.97 -3.84
CA ILE A 100 -2.31 5.10 -4.16
C ILE A 100 -2.63 4.48 -5.54
N LEU A 101 -1.68 4.49 -6.48
CA LEU A 101 -1.91 3.91 -7.80
C LEU A 101 -2.08 2.37 -7.77
N PRO A 102 -1.25 1.57 -7.08
CA PRO A 102 -1.51 0.15 -6.88
C PRO A 102 -2.88 -0.13 -6.26
N LEU A 103 -3.32 0.68 -5.29
CA LEU A 103 -4.65 0.55 -4.70
C LEU A 103 -5.77 0.79 -5.73
N LEU A 104 -5.60 1.80 -6.59
CA LEU A 104 -6.52 2.05 -7.70
C LEU A 104 -6.57 0.87 -8.68
N LEU A 105 -5.41 0.34 -9.08
CA LEU A 105 -5.33 -0.80 -9.99
C LEU A 105 -6.03 -2.03 -9.40
N VAL A 106 -5.74 -2.37 -8.14
CA VAL A 106 -6.39 -3.47 -7.44
C VAL A 106 -7.92 -3.31 -7.42
N SER A 107 -8.41 -2.10 -7.16
CA SER A 107 -9.86 -1.81 -7.18
C SER A 107 -10.46 -1.95 -8.59
N MET A 108 -9.79 -1.40 -9.60
CA MET A 108 -10.30 -1.42 -10.98
C MET A 108 -10.32 -2.82 -11.57
N PHE A 109 -9.31 -3.64 -11.28
CA PHE A 109 -9.22 -5.02 -11.76
C PHE A 109 -9.94 -6.04 -10.87
N SER A 110 -10.48 -5.61 -9.72
CA SER A 110 -11.32 -6.48 -8.90
C SER A 110 -12.58 -6.89 -9.66
N LEU A 111 -12.69 -8.17 -9.95
CA LEU A 111 -13.85 -8.76 -10.65
C LEU A 111 -15.08 -8.92 -9.75
N TYR A 112 -14.90 -8.70 -8.45
CA TYR A 112 -15.93 -8.95 -7.43
C TYR A 112 -16.82 -7.76 -7.15
N ASP A 113 -16.46 -6.58 -7.67
CA ASP A 113 -17.18 -5.34 -7.37
C ASP A 113 -18.00 -4.85 -8.55
N THR A 114 -19.15 -4.26 -8.23
CA THR A 114 -19.97 -3.56 -9.20
C THR A 114 -19.25 -2.30 -9.71
N LEU A 115 -19.62 -1.82 -10.89
CA LEU A 115 -19.07 -0.58 -11.44
C LEU A 115 -19.25 0.61 -10.47
N PHE A 116 -20.39 0.65 -9.76
CA PHE A 116 -20.67 1.68 -8.77
C PHE A 116 -19.64 1.66 -7.63
N ASN A 117 -19.35 0.49 -7.07
CA ASN A 117 -18.36 0.35 -6.00
C ASN A 117 -16.95 0.78 -6.46
N LYS A 118 -16.57 0.43 -7.69
CA LYS A 118 -15.28 0.86 -8.28
C LYS A 118 -15.18 2.37 -8.40
N ILE A 119 -16.23 3.03 -8.89
CA ILE A 119 -16.29 4.48 -8.99
C ILE A 119 -16.25 5.12 -7.60
N ALA A 120 -17.07 4.63 -6.65
CA ALA A 120 -17.10 5.14 -5.29
C ALA A 120 -15.74 5.02 -4.60
N PHE A 121 -15.06 3.89 -4.78
CA PHE A 121 -13.72 3.68 -4.22
C PHE A 121 -12.67 4.59 -4.88
N THR A 122 -12.73 4.79 -6.18
CA THR A 122 -11.84 5.71 -6.91
C THR A 122 -12.01 7.14 -6.40
N VAL A 123 -13.27 7.59 -6.24
CA VAL A 123 -13.60 8.90 -5.67
C VAL A 123 -13.09 9.01 -4.23
N PHE A 124 -13.26 7.97 -3.42
CA PHE A 124 -12.72 7.93 -2.05
C PHE A 124 -11.20 8.09 -2.03
N LEU A 125 -10.45 7.35 -2.85
CA LEU A 125 -8.99 7.47 -2.94
C LEU A 125 -8.56 8.87 -3.41
N PHE A 126 -9.30 9.46 -4.35
CA PHE A 126 -9.04 10.82 -4.79
C PHE A 126 -9.24 11.84 -3.67
N ILE A 127 -10.36 11.75 -2.93
CA ILE A 127 -10.66 12.64 -1.79
C ILE A 127 -9.58 12.44 -0.71
N MET A 128 -9.23 11.19 -0.38
CA MET A 128 -8.17 10.87 0.58
C MET A 128 -6.83 11.53 0.16
N ARG A 129 -6.44 11.40 -1.11
CA ARG A 129 -5.22 12.02 -1.62
C ARG A 129 -5.24 13.55 -1.49
N MET A 130 -6.36 14.18 -1.84
CA MET A 130 -6.52 15.63 -1.73
C MET A 130 -6.46 16.10 -0.27
N ALA A 131 -7.16 15.38 0.63
CA ALA A 131 -7.13 15.69 2.06
C ALA A 131 -5.70 15.57 2.64
N LEU A 132 -4.97 14.52 2.29
CA LEU A 132 -3.58 14.34 2.70
C LEU A 132 -2.66 15.41 2.13
N PHE A 133 -2.88 15.82 0.86
CA PHE A 133 -2.13 16.91 0.25
C PHE A 133 -2.31 18.22 1.01
N PHE A 134 -3.56 18.63 1.27
CA PHE A 134 -3.85 19.83 2.04
C PHE A 134 -3.31 19.75 3.46
N HIS A 135 -3.44 18.60 4.11
CA HIS A 135 -2.87 18.41 5.45
C HIS A 135 -1.35 18.60 5.44
N CYS A 136 -0.63 17.99 4.52
CA CYS A 136 0.82 18.12 4.43
C CYS A 136 1.29 19.53 4.03
N GLN A 137 0.45 20.32 3.34
CA GLN A 137 0.75 21.72 3.02
C GLN A 137 0.57 22.65 4.22
N THR A 138 -0.35 22.32 5.11
CA THR A 138 -0.68 23.15 6.27
C THR A 138 0.09 22.77 7.54
N HIS A 139 0.56 21.53 7.63
CA HIS A 139 1.24 21.00 8.80
C HIS A 139 2.59 20.39 8.37
N PRO A 140 3.69 20.78 9.04
CA PRO A 140 4.99 20.14 8.79
C PRO A 140 4.94 18.68 9.25
N PRO A 141 5.75 17.79 8.64
CA PRO A 141 5.85 16.42 9.07
C PRO A 141 6.36 16.32 10.51
N VAL A 142 5.94 15.28 11.23
CA VAL A 142 6.37 15.06 12.62
C VAL A 142 7.88 14.83 12.69
N TYR A 143 8.43 14.15 11.70
CA TYR A 143 9.87 13.89 11.59
C TYR A 143 10.46 14.66 10.41
N VAL A 144 11.29 15.64 10.73
CA VAL A 144 12.00 16.41 9.72
C VAL A 144 13.24 15.62 9.29
N LEU A 145 13.14 15.01 8.11
CA LEU A 145 14.26 14.31 7.49
C LEU A 145 15.17 15.29 6.75
N THR A 146 16.46 15.00 6.71
CA THR A 146 17.39 15.74 5.85
C THR A 146 17.17 15.41 4.38
N GLY A 147 17.59 16.28 3.46
CA GLY A 147 17.36 16.07 2.03
C GLY A 147 17.90 14.73 1.50
N ILE A 148 19.05 14.26 2.02
CA ILE A 148 19.61 12.96 1.63
C ILE A 148 18.77 11.78 2.13
N HIS A 149 18.22 11.87 3.33
CA HIS A 149 17.33 10.84 3.88
C HIS A 149 16.00 10.76 3.10
N ILE A 150 15.45 11.92 2.73
CA ILE A 150 14.26 12.00 1.86
C ILE A 150 14.55 11.32 0.53
N LEU A 151 15.68 11.61 -0.11
CA LEU A 151 16.07 11.02 -1.38
C LEU A 151 16.17 9.49 -1.29
N ILE A 152 16.81 8.96 -0.25
CA ILE A 152 16.92 7.50 -0.04
C ILE A 152 15.55 6.85 0.10
N ILE A 153 14.66 7.44 0.92
CA ILE A 153 13.30 6.93 1.10
C ILE A 153 12.49 7.05 -0.20
N GLN A 154 12.64 8.13 -0.94
CA GLN A 154 11.96 8.33 -2.23
C GLN A 154 12.39 7.28 -3.27
N ILE A 155 13.68 6.96 -3.35
CA ILE A 155 14.20 5.89 -4.21
C ILE A 155 13.60 4.56 -3.77
N LEU A 156 13.62 4.24 -2.47
CA LEU A 156 13.06 3.00 -1.93
C LEU A 156 11.56 2.89 -2.28
N ASN A 157 10.78 3.94 -2.04
CA ASN A 157 9.36 3.98 -2.36
C ASN A 157 9.11 3.79 -3.87
N THR A 158 9.92 4.42 -4.72
CA THR A 158 9.80 4.30 -6.18
C THR A 158 10.09 2.88 -6.64
N VAL A 159 11.16 2.25 -6.16
CA VAL A 159 11.50 0.86 -6.51
C VAL A 159 10.38 -0.09 -6.08
N VAL A 160 9.91 0.01 -4.84
CA VAL A 160 8.85 -0.86 -4.34
C VAL A 160 7.54 -0.62 -5.08
N PHE A 161 7.21 0.63 -5.41
CA PHE A 161 6.06 0.95 -6.25
C PHE A 161 6.08 0.18 -7.58
N PHE A 162 7.20 0.22 -8.31
CA PHE A 162 7.32 -0.51 -9.57
C PHE A 162 7.24 -2.04 -9.38
N VAL A 163 7.83 -2.57 -8.32
CA VAL A 163 7.76 -4.00 -8.02
C VAL A 163 6.32 -4.43 -7.68
N VAL A 164 5.61 -3.66 -6.85
CA VAL A 164 4.20 -3.98 -6.51
C VAL A 164 3.27 -3.86 -7.70
N THR A 165 3.50 -2.91 -8.60
CA THR A 165 2.66 -2.74 -9.81
C THR A 165 2.93 -3.77 -10.89
N SER A 166 4.07 -4.49 -10.83
CA SER A 166 4.43 -5.53 -11.80
C SER A 166 3.91 -6.94 -11.42
N VAL A 167 3.30 -7.12 -10.26
CA VAL A 167 2.74 -8.38 -9.74
C VAL A 167 1.25 -8.47 -10.03
#